data_75b6f55213a32acce109780a106f3b04
#
_entry.id   75b6f55213a32acce109780a106f3b04
#
_cell.length_a   1.000
_cell.length_b   1.000
_cell.length_c   1.000
_cell.angle_alpha   90.00
_cell.angle_beta   90.00
_cell.angle_gamma   90.00
#
_symmetry.space_group_name_H-M   'P 1'
#
loop_
_entity.id
_entity.type
_entity.pdbx_description
1 polymer ?
#
loop_
_entity_poly.entity_id
_entity_poly.type
_entity_poly.pdbx_seq_one_letter_code
_entity_poly.pdbx_strand_id
1 'polypeptide(L)'
;MIEGFYGSPWTHAERMDQLAFYGDVKMNTYIYAPKDDPYHREKWREPYPAAKLAELGELVRQATDHHVRFTFAVSPGNSICYSDPADIAALEAKLDAVYELGVRSFSMPLDDISYTRWNCESDRATYGDPSSKAAAEAQSDLLNTVQKAYLDERADTRPLQMVPTEYGDVTDTPYKRVLRERLDTRVEVMWTGTDVVPPRITVADAERAAGVWGRKVFVWDNYPVNDYGQAEGRLLLAPYDAREPGLHRQLSGLVLNPMNQAAASKVALFGGADFAWNDTGYDATRTWQAAARHLAVSAPGTRPGRSDGTVRSLLAFFDTQHLAPTFGAEPWQPQAPNSPPGSTGSVPPGRRGTSGRPCAICARTPGCWPRPPSASGPGWPTGDSWRTARPGSRRCRCGGALSSAPWTR
;
A
#
# COMPACT_ATOMS: atom_id res chain seq x y z
N MET A 1 -8.70 1.67 3.43
CA MET A 1 -7.66 1.51 2.40
C MET A 1 -6.66 2.66 2.51
N ILE A 2 -5.39 2.45 2.21
CA ILE A 2 -4.37 3.49 2.15
C ILE A 2 -3.65 3.44 0.80
N GLU A 3 -3.59 4.56 0.05
CA GLU A 3 -2.82 4.67 -1.19
C GLU A 3 -1.36 5.01 -0.85
N GLY A 4 -0.59 3.98 -0.46
CA GLY A 4 0.77 4.14 0.05
C GLY A 4 1.85 3.41 -0.76
N PHE A 5 1.52 2.91 -1.93
CA PHE A 5 2.43 2.17 -2.81
C PHE A 5 3.37 3.09 -3.60
N TYR A 6 4.51 2.54 -4.02
CA TYR A 6 5.43 3.16 -4.96
C TYR A 6 5.12 2.76 -6.42
N GLY A 7 5.65 3.52 -7.38
CA GLY A 7 5.48 3.27 -8.82
C GLY A 7 4.40 4.14 -9.44
N SER A 8 3.69 3.64 -10.46
CA SER A 8 2.68 4.43 -11.17
C SER A 8 1.50 4.77 -10.26
N PRO A 9 1.19 6.06 -10.06
CA PRO A 9 0.08 6.48 -9.22
C PRO A 9 -1.26 6.16 -9.88
N TRP A 10 -2.29 6.09 -9.09
CA TRP A 10 -3.65 6.07 -9.63
C TRP A 10 -4.02 7.42 -10.24
N THR A 11 -4.74 7.37 -11.34
CA THR A 11 -5.34 8.56 -11.93
C THR A 11 -6.48 9.08 -11.04
N HIS A 12 -6.88 10.34 -11.26
CA HIS A 12 -8.03 10.91 -10.57
C HIS A 12 -9.31 10.08 -10.78
N ALA A 13 -9.53 9.61 -12.02
CA ALA A 13 -10.69 8.77 -12.34
C ALA A 13 -10.66 7.42 -11.61
N GLU A 14 -9.49 6.80 -11.46
CA GLU A 14 -9.34 5.56 -10.69
C GLU A 14 -9.62 5.78 -9.20
N ARG A 15 -9.18 6.90 -8.63
CA ARG A 15 -9.49 7.26 -7.23
C ARG A 15 -10.99 7.47 -7.02
N MET A 16 -11.65 8.16 -7.94
CA MET A 16 -13.10 8.35 -7.91
C MET A 16 -13.86 7.03 -7.96
N ASP A 17 -13.45 6.11 -8.86
CA ASP A 17 -14.03 4.77 -9.00
C ASP A 17 -13.77 3.90 -7.75
N GLN A 18 -12.58 4.01 -7.16
CA GLN A 18 -12.25 3.32 -5.91
C GLN A 18 -13.11 3.81 -4.74
N LEU A 19 -13.30 5.11 -4.60
CA LEU A 19 -14.13 5.67 -3.51
C LEU A 19 -15.58 5.21 -3.62
N ALA A 20 -16.14 5.13 -4.82
CA ALA A 20 -17.47 4.55 -5.05
C ALA A 20 -17.50 3.06 -4.66
N PHE A 21 -16.50 2.28 -5.10
CA PHE A 21 -16.37 0.87 -4.73
C PHE A 21 -16.25 0.69 -3.20
N TYR A 22 -15.52 1.57 -2.49
CA TYR A 22 -15.41 1.47 -1.01
C TYR A 22 -16.77 1.64 -0.35
N GLY A 23 -17.59 2.58 -0.81
CA GLY A 23 -18.96 2.72 -0.33
C GLY A 23 -19.79 1.47 -0.54
N ASP A 24 -19.71 0.86 -1.73
CA ASP A 24 -20.44 -0.36 -2.08
C ASP A 24 -20.07 -1.55 -1.19
N VAL A 25 -18.79 -1.72 -0.86
CA VAL A 25 -18.28 -2.81 0.00
C VAL A 25 -18.17 -2.42 1.47
N LYS A 26 -18.65 -1.21 1.82
CA LYS A 26 -18.69 -0.70 3.20
C LYS A 26 -17.32 -0.51 3.86
N MET A 27 -16.28 -0.26 3.07
CA MET A 27 -15.04 0.28 3.60
C MET A 27 -15.28 1.75 4.00
N ASN A 28 -14.85 2.13 5.19
CA ASN A 28 -15.21 3.43 5.78
C ASN A 28 -14.05 4.44 5.82
N THR A 29 -12.89 4.09 5.30
CA THR A 29 -11.69 4.94 5.39
C THR A 29 -10.85 4.83 4.13
N TYR A 30 -10.46 5.98 3.59
CA TYR A 30 -9.45 6.14 2.54
C TYR A 30 -8.37 7.10 3.03
N ILE A 31 -7.11 6.65 3.05
CA ILE A 31 -5.95 7.46 3.39
C ILE A 31 -5.23 7.83 2.10
N TYR A 32 -5.23 9.12 1.77
CA TYR A 32 -4.52 9.68 0.63
C TYR A 32 -3.05 9.91 1.01
N ALA A 33 -2.19 8.99 0.61
CA ALA A 33 -0.76 9.00 0.89
C ALA A 33 0.10 8.59 -0.32
N PRO A 34 -0.21 9.07 -1.56
CA PRO A 34 0.50 8.63 -2.77
C PRO A 34 1.96 9.07 -2.72
N LYS A 35 2.87 8.09 -2.84
CA LYS A 35 4.32 8.32 -2.70
C LYS A 35 4.92 9.23 -3.79
N ASP A 36 4.23 9.42 -4.89
CA ASP A 36 4.63 10.27 -6.02
C ASP A 36 3.96 11.65 -6.04
N ASP A 37 3.09 11.97 -5.08
CA ASP A 37 2.62 13.34 -4.87
C ASP A 37 3.73 14.17 -4.22
N PRO A 38 4.38 15.10 -4.95
CA PRO A 38 5.47 15.87 -4.38
C PRO A 38 5.01 16.76 -3.22
N TYR A 39 3.77 17.20 -3.22
CA TYR A 39 3.23 18.08 -2.16
C TYR A 39 2.85 17.34 -0.89
N HIS A 40 2.74 16.04 -0.95
CA HIS A 40 2.62 15.16 0.20
C HIS A 40 3.96 14.93 0.91
N ARG A 41 5.10 14.95 0.18
CA ARG A 41 6.41 14.52 0.67
C ARG A 41 7.53 15.54 0.46
N GLU A 42 8.10 15.68 -0.75
CA GLU A 42 9.28 16.52 -1.00
C GLU A 42 8.99 18.01 -0.85
N LYS A 43 7.82 18.45 -1.33
CA LYS A 43 7.35 19.83 -1.34
C LYS A 43 6.26 20.09 -0.30
N TRP A 44 6.31 19.38 0.80
CA TRP A 44 5.25 19.47 1.80
C TRP A 44 5.07 20.89 2.38
N ARG A 45 6.12 21.73 2.36
CA ARG A 45 6.04 23.15 2.75
C ARG A 45 5.33 24.03 1.72
N GLU A 46 5.34 23.61 0.45
CA GLU A 46 4.71 24.40 -0.61
C GLU A 46 3.18 24.17 -0.63
N PRO A 47 2.37 25.21 -0.88
CA PRO A 47 0.93 25.02 -1.06
C PRO A 47 0.66 24.17 -2.30
N TYR A 48 -0.47 23.45 -2.29
CA TYR A 48 -0.93 22.76 -3.50
C TYR A 48 -1.28 23.78 -4.59
N PRO A 49 -0.94 23.53 -5.86
CA PRO A 49 -1.47 24.29 -6.98
C PRO A 49 -3.01 24.25 -6.97
N ALA A 50 -3.65 25.35 -7.36
CA ALA A 50 -5.11 25.47 -7.28
C ALA A 50 -5.86 24.33 -8.00
N ALA A 51 -5.38 23.91 -9.16
CA ALA A 51 -5.97 22.78 -9.90
C ALA A 51 -5.89 21.47 -9.10
N LYS A 52 -4.73 21.19 -8.46
CA LYS A 52 -4.56 19.99 -7.65
C LYS A 52 -5.38 20.02 -6.36
N LEU A 53 -5.51 21.21 -5.76
CA LEU A 53 -6.37 21.40 -4.59
C LEU A 53 -7.85 21.18 -4.95
N ALA A 54 -8.27 21.61 -6.15
CA ALA A 54 -9.62 21.35 -6.65
C ALA A 54 -9.87 19.83 -6.85
N GLU A 55 -8.94 19.09 -7.43
CA GLU A 55 -9.02 17.62 -7.56
C GLU A 55 -9.13 16.94 -6.18
N LEU A 56 -8.35 17.38 -5.18
CA LEU A 56 -8.48 16.88 -3.81
C LEU A 56 -9.88 17.16 -3.25
N GLY A 57 -10.42 18.35 -3.49
CA GLY A 57 -11.79 18.71 -3.09
C GLY A 57 -12.86 17.80 -3.73
N GLU A 58 -12.65 17.37 -4.97
CA GLU A 58 -13.55 16.41 -5.64
C GLU A 58 -13.47 15.03 -4.95
N LEU A 59 -12.27 14.55 -4.64
CA LEU A 59 -12.09 13.29 -3.92
C LEU A 59 -12.71 13.31 -2.51
N VAL A 60 -12.58 14.43 -1.80
CA VAL A 60 -13.19 14.60 -0.46
C VAL A 60 -14.73 14.53 -0.56
N ARG A 61 -15.33 15.21 -1.55
CA ARG A 61 -16.78 15.13 -1.79
C ARG A 61 -17.21 13.71 -2.15
N GLN A 62 -16.53 13.07 -3.10
CA GLN A 62 -16.80 11.68 -3.49
C GLN A 62 -16.74 10.73 -2.30
N ALA A 63 -15.72 10.87 -1.45
CA ALA A 63 -15.59 10.07 -0.23
C ALA A 63 -16.80 10.29 0.70
N THR A 64 -17.20 11.54 0.90
CA THR A 64 -18.34 11.91 1.74
C THR A 64 -19.64 11.32 1.21
N ASP A 65 -19.90 11.43 -0.09
CA ASP A 65 -21.10 10.90 -0.76
C ASP A 65 -21.22 9.39 -0.65
N HIS A 66 -20.08 8.70 -0.54
CA HIS A 66 -20.00 7.25 -0.36
C HIS A 66 -19.75 6.81 1.11
N HIS A 67 -19.90 7.70 2.07
CA HIS A 67 -19.70 7.44 3.50
C HIS A 67 -18.29 6.94 3.86
N VAL A 68 -17.29 7.34 3.08
CA VAL A 68 -15.89 7.02 3.28
C VAL A 68 -15.20 8.21 3.92
N ARG A 69 -14.54 8.01 5.05
CA ARG A 69 -13.68 9.03 5.67
C ARG A 69 -12.46 9.27 4.79
N PHE A 70 -12.30 10.49 4.32
CA PHE A 70 -11.07 10.91 3.66
C PHE A 70 -10.06 11.34 4.71
N THR A 71 -8.92 10.65 4.77
CA THR A 71 -7.76 10.99 5.62
C THR A 71 -6.67 11.54 4.72
N PHE A 72 -6.21 12.75 5.00
CA PHE A 72 -5.08 13.35 4.30
C PHE A 72 -3.78 13.00 5.01
N ALA A 73 -2.79 12.49 4.26
CA ALA A 73 -1.47 12.22 4.79
C ALA A 73 -0.47 13.29 4.34
N VAL A 74 0.48 13.63 5.22
CA VAL A 74 1.67 14.43 4.90
C VAL A 74 2.89 13.79 5.53
N SER A 75 3.95 13.60 4.75
CA SER A 75 5.18 12.90 5.16
C SER A 75 6.40 13.85 5.13
N PRO A 76 6.59 14.69 6.17
CA PRO A 76 7.64 15.71 6.18
C PRO A 76 9.02 15.18 6.58
N GLY A 77 9.10 13.94 7.07
CA GLY A 77 10.26 13.40 7.82
C GLY A 77 11.62 13.50 7.14
N ASN A 78 11.65 13.48 5.80
CA ASN A 78 12.92 13.57 5.04
C ASN A 78 13.58 14.96 5.08
N SER A 79 12.85 16.02 5.44
CA SER A 79 13.36 17.40 5.36
C SER A 79 12.91 18.30 6.49
N ILE A 80 12.02 17.87 7.38
CA ILE A 80 11.55 18.67 8.51
C ILE A 80 12.68 18.96 9.49
N CYS A 81 12.70 20.20 9.98
CA CYS A 81 13.42 20.60 11.18
C CYS A 81 12.42 20.59 12.35
N TYR A 82 12.47 19.59 13.20
CA TYR A 82 11.47 19.34 14.25
C TYR A 82 11.36 20.48 15.27
N SER A 83 12.47 21.19 15.50
CA SER A 83 12.57 22.30 16.44
C SER A 83 12.35 23.67 15.81
N ASP A 84 12.11 23.76 14.48
CA ASP A 84 11.90 25.04 13.79
C ASP A 84 10.41 25.42 13.78
N PRO A 85 10.01 26.53 14.44
CA PRO A 85 8.62 26.98 14.39
C PRO A 85 8.12 27.31 12.97
N ALA A 86 9.00 27.65 12.04
CA ALA A 86 8.61 27.92 10.65
C ALA A 86 8.15 26.64 9.93
N ASP A 87 8.78 25.51 10.23
CA ASP A 87 8.36 24.21 9.69
C ASP A 87 7.01 23.77 10.27
N ILE A 88 6.81 24.01 11.57
CA ILE A 88 5.51 23.73 12.20
C ILE A 88 4.41 24.58 11.56
N ALA A 89 4.64 25.88 11.38
CA ALA A 89 3.68 26.78 10.74
C ALA A 89 3.39 26.38 9.28
N ALA A 90 4.40 25.96 8.53
CA ALA A 90 4.21 25.46 7.15
C ALA A 90 3.39 24.18 7.12
N LEU A 91 3.59 23.29 8.09
CA LEU A 91 2.80 22.07 8.23
C LEU A 91 1.34 22.39 8.55
N GLU A 92 1.09 23.27 9.51
CA GLU A 92 -0.26 23.71 9.87
C GLU A 92 -0.97 24.35 8.69
N ALA A 93 -0.31 25.24 7.94
CA ALA A 93 -0.86 25.84 6.72
C ALA A 93 -1.23 24.78 5.64
N LYS A 94 -0.44 23.71 5.51
CA LYS A 94 -0.76 22.58 4.65
C LYS A 94 -2.03 21.85 5.11
N LEU A 95 -2.15 21.62 6.40
CA LEU A 95 -3.31 20.95 6.98
C LEU A 95 -4.56 21.83 6.89
N ASP A 96 -4.45 23.16 7.09
CA ASP A 96 -5.53 24.11 6.93
C ASP A 96 -6.10 24.10 5.51
N ALA A 97 -5.25 24.09 4.49
CA ALA A 97 -5.69 24.10 3.11
C ALA A 97 -6.60 22.89 2.76
N VAL A 98 -6.36 21.72 3.35
CA VAL A 98 -7.22 20.55 3.12
C VAL A 98 -8.36 20.46 4.14
N TYR A 99 -8.20 21.03 5.34
CA TYR A 99 -9.30 21.15 6.30
C TYR A 99 -10.44 21.99 5.72
N GLU A 100 -10.15 23.07 5.01
CA GLU A 100 -11.12 23.89 4.29
C GLU A 100 -11.88 23.12 3.19
N LEU A 101 -11.28 22.05 2.63
CA LEU A 101 -11.97 21.15 1.69
C LEU A 101 -12.92 20.17 2.38
N GLY A 102 -12.96 20.14 3.72
CA GLY A 102 -13.80 19.22 4.50
C GLY A 102 -13.05 18.02 5.10
N VAL A 103 -11.73 17.93 4.96
CA VAL A 103 -10.93 16.88 5.62
C VAL A 103 -10.97 17.06 7.14
N ARG A 104 -11.22 15.98 7.86
CA ARG A 104 -11.29 15.94 9.34
C ARG A 104 -10.42 14.84 9.96
N SER A 105 -9.69 14.11 9.13
CA SER A 105 -8.80 13.03 9.55
C SER A 105 -7.44 13.21 8.88
N PHE A 106 -6.36 13.07 9.65
CA PHE A 106 -5.00 13.35 9.22
C PHE A 106 -4.07 12.21 9.59
N SER A 107 -3.08 11.97 8.75
CA SER A 107 -2.03 10.99 8.97
C SER A 107 -0.66 11.59 8.74
N MET A 108 0.31 11.22 9.55
CA MET A 108 1.70 11.66 9.41
C MET A 108 2.63 10.45 9.31
N PRO A 109 2.88 9.96 8.10
CA PRO A 109 3.87 8.93 7.87
C PRO A 109 5.28 9.45 8.13
N LEU A 110 6.00 8.78 9.03
CA LEU A 110 7.41 9.01 9.36
C LEU A 110 8.22 7.73 9.09
N ASP A 111 7.70 6.90 8.18
CA ASP A 111 8.35 5.71 7.63
C ASP A 111 9.44 6.08 6.61
N ASP A 112 10.29 5.12 6.30
CA ASP A 112 11.34 5.22 5.27
C ASP A 112 12.25 6.45 5.43
N ILE A 113 12.52 6.87 6.66
CA ILE A 113 13.45 7.93 7.02
C ILE A 113 14.59 7.40 7.86
N SER A 114 15.72 8.13 7.87
CA SER A 114 16.88 7.78 8.69
C SER A 114 16.92 8.63 9.95
N TYR A 115 17.30 8.04 11.07
CA TYR A 115 17.64 8.77 12.29
C TYR A 115 19.16 8.83 12.57
N THR A 116 19.97 8.66 11.52
CA THR A 116 21.43 8.79 11.61
C THR A 116 21.93 10.22 11.38
N ARG A 117 21.03 11.14 11.01
CA ARG A 117 21.32 12.55 10.80
C ARG A 117 20.10 13.41 11.12
N TRP A 118 20.35 14.67 11.50
CA TRP A 118 19.33 15.72 11.54
C TRP A 118 19.27 16.46 10.19
N ASN A 119 18.13 17.05 9.91
CA ASN A 119 17.94 17.91 8.74
C ASN A 119 18.42 19.36 9.02
N CYS A 120 18.60 19.74 10.28
CA CYS A 120 19.06 21.07 10.72
C CYS A 120 19.87 20.99 12.01
N GLU A 121 20.67 22.02 12.28
CA GLU A 121 21.50 22.10 13.50
C GLU A 121 20.69 22.41 14.78
N SER A 122 19.54 23.07 14.65
CA SER A 122 18.67 23.33 15.80
C SER A 122 18.09 22.06 16.40
N ASP A 123 17.83 21.02 15.60
CA ASP A 123 17.42 19.71 16.11
C ASP A 123 18.56 19.05 16.91
N ARG A 124 19.82 19.19 16.46
CA ARG A 124 20.98 18.72 17.22
C ARG A 124 21.13 19.46 18.56
N ALA A 125 20.89 20.76 18.55
CA ALA A 125 20.93 21.56 19.77
C ALA A 125 19.81 21.18 20.76
N THR A 126 18.66 20.79 20.27
CA THR A 126 17.47 20.47 21.05
C THR A 126 17.45 19.01 21.53
N TYR A 127 17.79 18.05 20.66
CA TYR A 127 17.64 16.61 20.91
C TYR A 127 18.99 15.87 21.05
N GLY A 128 20.12 16.56 20.87
CA GLY A 128 21.44 15.98 20.90
C GLY A 128 21.86 15.29 19.60
N ASP A 129 22.84 14.40 19.67
CA ASP A 129 23.29 13.67 18.49
C ASP A 129 22.23 12.72 17.92
N PRO A 130 22.19 12.55 16.58
CA PRO A 130 21.22 11.70 15.94
C PRO A 130 21.27 10.26 16.48
N SER A 131 20.12 9.75 16.87
CA SER A 131 19.94 8.38 17.36
C SER A 131 18.46 7.97 17.24
N SER A 132 18.17 6.69 17.31
CA SER A 132 16.80 6.21 17.35
C SER A 132 15.99 6.80 18.51
N LYS A 133 16.62 6.98 19.68
CA LYS A 133 16.00 7.62 20.84
C LYS A 133 15.69 9.09 20.56
N ALA A 134 16.68 9.88 20.12
CA ALA A 134 16.51 11.31 19.85
C ALA A 134 15.47 11.55 18.73
N ALA A 135 15.47 10.73 17.69
CA ALA A 135 14.45 10.80 16.63
C ALA A 135 13.04 10.54 17.18
N ALA A 136 12.87 9.56 18.07
CA ALA A 136 11.59 9.29 18.68
C ALA A 136 11.12 10.44 19.61
N GLU A 137 12.04 11.12 20.31
CA GLU A 137 11.74 12.32 21.09
C GLU A 137 11.25 13.45 20.19
N ALA A 138 11.98 13.77 19.11
CA ALA A 138 11.61 14.81 18.16
C ALA A 138 10.28 14.51 17.45
N GLN A 139 10.08 13.28 17.02
CA GLN A 139 8.83 12.83 16.41
C GLN A 139 7.65 12.90 17.39
N SER A 140 7.86 12.53 18.67
CA SER A 140 6.81 12.65 19.68
C SER A 140 6.41 14.10 19.92
N ASP A 141 7.36 15.01 19.96
CA ASP A 141 7.08 16.44 20.17
C ASP A 141 6.31 17.03 18.98
N LEU A 142 6.71 16.70 17.75
CA LEU A 142 5.97 17.08 16.53
C LEU A 142 4.53 16.55 16.55
N LEU A 143 4.36 15.25 16.74
CA LEU A 143 3.05 14.60 16.71
C LEU A 143 2.13 15.09 17.82
N ASN A 144 2.67 15.31 19.01
CA ASN A 144 1.94 15.88 20.14
C ASN A 144 1.53 17.33 19.87
N THR A 145 2.40 18.12 19.22
CA THR A 145 2.06 19.49 18.81
C THR A 145 0.91 19.49 17.83
N VAL A 146 0.97 18.66 16.78
CA VAL A 146 -0.12 18.54 15.81
C VAL A 146 -1.40 18.04 16.47
N GLN A 147 -1.32 17.04 17.37
CA GLN A 147 -2.52 16.55 18.05
C GLN A 147 -3.15 17.63 18.94
N LYS A 148 -2.36 18.26 19.81
CA LYS A 148 -2.87 19.15 20.86
C LYS A 148 -3.10 20.58 20.41
N ALA A 149 -2.14 21.15 19.66
CA ALA A 149 -2.21 22.57 19.29
C ALA A 149 -2.96 22.77 17.96
N TYR A 150 -3.06 21.75 17.12
CA TYR A 150 -3.75 21.86 15.84
C TYR A 150 -5.09 21.12 15.83
N LEU A 151 -5.12 19.81 16.06
CA LEU A 151 -6.34 19.01 15.91
C LEU A 151 -7.34 19.26 17.03
N ASP A 152 -6.91 19.32 18.28
CA ASP A 152 -7.82 19.53 19.43
C ASP A 152 -8.52 20.90 19.40
N GLU A 153 -7.93 21.87 18.73
CA GLU A 153 -8.48 23.22 18.58
C GLU A 153 -9.46 23.36 17.38
N ARG A 154 -9.67 22.27 16.61
CA ARG A 154 -10.54 22.27 15.42
C ARG A 154 -11.71 21.33 15.56
N ALA A 155 -12.88 21.80 15.10
CA ALA A 155 -14.11 21.04 15.19
C ALA A 155 -14.06 19.74 14.35
N ASP A 156 -14.66 18.68 14.90
CA ASP A 156 -14.91 17.39 14.24
C ASP A 156 -13.67 16.62 13.77
N THR A 157 -12.46 17.06 14.17
CA THR A 157 -11.23 16.35 13.84
C THR A 157 -11.15 15.01 14.57
N ARG A 158 -10.45 14.06 13.95
CA ARG A 158 -10.12 12.75 14.50
C ARG A 158 -8.72 12.77 15.11
N PRO A 159 -8.42 11.85 16.02
CA PRO A 159 -7.05 11.64 16.49
C PRO A 159 -6.09 11.44 15.32
N LEU A 160 -4.88 11.99 15.47
CA LEU A 160 -3.81 11.88 14.48
C LEU A 160 -3.44 10.40 14.29
N GLN A 161 -3.27 10.00 13.04
CA GLN A 161 -2.65 8.72 12.68
C GLN A 161 -1.17 8.94 12.36
N MET A 162 -0.30 8.02 12.73
CA MET A 162 1.11 8.10 12.38
C MET A 162 1.68 6.75 11.96
N VAL A 163 2.60 6.76 11.02
CA VAL A 163 3.42 5.58 10.70
C VAL A 163 4.80 5.82 11.31
N PRO A 164 5.24 5.02 12.27
CA PRO A 164 6.55 5.21 12.89
C PRO A 164 7.68 4.79 11.94
N THR A 165 8.88 5.29 12.17
CA THR A 165 10.07 4.86 11.41
C THR A 165 10.33 3.36 11.58
N GLU A 166 10.05 2.81 12.76
CA GLU A 166 10.14 1.36 13.04
C GLU A 166 8.74 0.72 13.04
N TYR A 167 8.06 0.73 11.90
CA TYR A 167 6.65 0.34 11.73
C TYR A 167 6.40 -1.17 11.74
N GLY A 168 7.41 -2.00 11.52
CA GLY A 168 7.30 -3.46 11.51
C GLY A 168 7.69 -4.09 12.84
N ASP A 169 7.59 -5.42 12.89
CA ASP A 169 7.98 -6.30 13.99
C ASP A 169 7.38 -6.00 15.38
N VAL A 170 7.79 -6.77 16.37
CA VAL A 170 7.36 -6.66 17.77
C VAL A 170 8.55 -6.57 18.73
N THR A 171 9.70 -6.10 18.24
CA THR A 171 10.90 -5.88 19.05
C THR A 171 10.75 -4.60 19.87
N ASP A 172 11.02 -4.66 21.18
CA ASP A 172 11.01 -3.50 22.07
C ASP A 172 12.32 -2.72 21.95
N THR A 173 12.35 -1.74 21.06
CA THR A 173 13.54 -0.90 20.78
C THR A 173 13.55 0.37 21.63
N PRO A 174 14.69 1.07 21.74
CA PRO A 174 14.73 2.41 22.37
C PRO A 174 13.80 3.42 21.70
N TYR A 175 13.64 3.37 20.36
CA TYR A 175 12.72 4.20 19.60
C TYR A 175 11.25 3.98 20.04
N LYS A 176 10.80 2.72 20.04
CA LYS A 176 9.43 2.35 20.40
C LYS A 176 9.11 2.66 21.86
N ARG A 177 10.10 2.50 22.79
CA ARG A 177 9.92 2.87 24.20
C ARG A 177 9.65 4.35 24.39
N VAL A 178 10.40 5.22 23.72
CA VAL A 178 10.21 6.67 23.81
C VAL A 178 8.82 7.05 23.28
N LEU A 179 8.42 6.54 22.11
CA LEU A 179 7.08 6.79 21.59
C LEU A 179 5.98 6.30 22.52
N ARG A 180 6.14 5.11 23.12
CA ARG A 180 5.19 4.58 24.11
C ARG A 180 5.03 5.50 25.31
N GLU A 181 6.13 6.11 25.79
CA GLU A 181 6.17 6.93 26.99
C GLU A 181 5.74 8.38 26.74
N ARG A 182 6.08 8.95 25.56
CA ARG A 182 5.92 10.40 25.31
C ARG A 182 4.78 10.76 24.37
N LEU A 183 4.39 9.86 23.46
CA LEU A 183 3.37 10.16 22.47
C LEU A 183 1.99 10.20 23.12
N ASP A 184 1.20 11.23 22.82
CA ASP A 184 -0.19 11.35 23.26
C ASP A 184 -0.95 10.02 22.99
N THR A 185 -1.65 9.54 24.00
CA THR A 185 -2.30 8.22 23.95
C THR A 185 -3.41 8.11 22.92
N ARG A 186 -3.93 9.22 22.43
CA ARG A 186 -4.95 9.28 21.38
C ARG A 186 -4.37 9.08 19.98
N VAL A 187 -3.09 9.40 19.76
CA VAL A 187 -2.45 9.21 18.46
C VAL A 187 -2.45 7.73 18.09
N GLU A 188 -3.02 7.41 16.94
CA GLU A 188 -3.08 6.05 16.42
C GLU A 188 -1.75 5.67 15.75
N VAL A 189 -1.11 4.61 16.27
CA VAL A 189 0.18 4.12 15.75
C VAL A 189 -0.07 3.02 14.75
N MET A 190 0.40 3.21 13.53
CA MET A 190 0.31 2.20 12.46
C MET A 190 1.43 1.17 12.57
N TRP A 191 1.09 -0.06 12.24
CA TRP A 191 1.96 -1.23 12.29
C TRP A 191 1.68 -2.16 11.11
N THR A 192 2.72 -2.61 10.41
CA THR A 192 2.53 -3.45 9.22
C THR A 192 2.40 -4.94 9.52
N GLY A 193 2.62 -5.35 10.74
CA GLY A 193 2.70 -6.75 11.13
C GLY A 193 4.09 -7.14 11.60
N THR A 194 4.36 -8.43 11.69
CA THR A 194 5.67 -8.95 12.11
C THR A 194 6.78 -8.73 11.08
N ASP A 195 6.43 -8.22 9.91
CA ASP A 195 7.33 -7.85 8.82
C ASP A 195 6.70 -6.68 8.03
N VAL A 196 7.41 -6.15 7.03
CA VAL A 196 6.88 -5.15 6.08
C VAL A 196 5.70 -5.72 5.28
N VAL A 197 5.83 -6.96 4.80
CA VAL A 197 4.76 -7.73 4.14
C VAL A 197 4.60 -9.05 4.88
N PRO A 198 3.87 -9.08 6.00
CA PRO A 198 3.78 -10.26 6.83
C PRO A 198 2.95 -11.36 6.14
N PRO A 199 3.40 -12.62 6.14
CA PRO A 199 2.66 -13.74 5.56
C PRO A 199 1.33 -13.99 6.30
N ARG A 200 1.26 -13.59 7.56
CA ARG A 200 0.06 -13.68 8.41
C ARG A 200 0.10 -12.62 9.51
N ILE A 201 -1.07 -12.31 10.04
CA ILE A 201 -1.22 -11.50 11.24
C ILE A 201 -2.11 -12.27 12.22
N THR A 202 -1.56 -12.61 13.40
CA THR A 202 -2.28 -13.34 14.44
C THR A 202 -2.74 -12.43 15.57
N VAL A 203 -3.72 -12.88 16.34
CA VAL A 203 -4.16 -12.19 17.57
C VAL A 203 -2.98 -12.02 18.54
N ALA A 204 -2.16 -13.06 18.70
CA ALA A 204 -0.99 -13.01 19.57
C ALA A 204 0.09 -12.01 19.06
N ASP A 205 0.25 -11.84 17.74
CA ASP A 205 1.13 -10.82 17.19
C ASP A 205 0.62 -9.41 17.50
N ALA A 206 -0.68 -9.18 17.35
CA ALA A 206 -1.31 -7.89 17.65
C ALA A 206 -1.26 -7.57 19.16
N GLU A 207 -1.41 -8.56 20.03
CA GLU A 207 -1.25 -8.40 21.48
C GLU A 207 0.18 -8.02 21.85
N ARG A 208 1.19 -8.68 21.23
CA ARG A 208 2.59 -8.30 21.45
C ARG A 208 2.88 -6.90 20.95
N ALA A 209 2.38 -6.55 19.77
CA ALA A 209 2.51 -5.19 19.23
C ALA A 209 1.89 -4.16 20.18
N ALA A 210 0.68 -4.41 20.67
CA ALA A 210 0.03 -3.53 21.64
C ALA A 210 0.86 -3.35 22.93
N GLY A 211 1.51 -4.41 23.41
CA GLY A 211 2.45 -4.34 24.54
C GLY A 211 3.67 -3.47 24.26
N VAL A 212 4.25 -3.58 23.07
CA VAL A 212 5.42 -2.79 22.64
C VAL A 212 5.07 -1.31 22.47
N TRP A 213 3.92 -1.01 21.85
CA TRP A 213 3.48 0.37 21.59
C TRP A 213 2.70 1.01 22.76
N GLY A 214 2.33 0.22 23.79
CA GLY A 214 1.54 0.67 24.94
C GLY A 214 0.08 1.04 24.59
N ARG A 215 -0.38 0.64 23.42
CA ARG A 215 -1.73 0.91 22.88
C ARG A 215 -2.10 -0.09 21.80
N LYS A 216 -3.38 -0.24 21.50
CA LYS A 216 -3.82 -0.99 20.31
C LYS A 216 -3.22 -0.34 19.07
N VAL A 217 -2.67 -1.15 18.18
CA VAL A 217 -2.10 -0.68 16.92
C VAL A 217 -3.16 -0.60 15.83
N PHE A 218 -2.94 0.30 14.87
CA PHE A 218 -3.70 0.39 13.64
C PHE A 218 -2.92 -0.37 12.55
N VAL A 219 -3.49 -1.42 11.97
CA VAL A 219 -2.79 -2.22 10.97
C VAL A 219 -2.77 -1.50 9.62
N TRP A 220 -1.57 -1.30 9.08
CA TRP A 220 -1.32 -1.04 7.68
C TRP A 220 -0.93 -2.35 7.02
N ASP A 221 -1.89 -3.03 6.39
CA ASP A 221 -1.65 -4.33 5.76
C ASP A 221 -1.12 -4.16 4.34
N ASN A 222 0.12 -4.58 4.12
CA ASN A 222 0.77 -4.54 2.82
C ASN A 222 0.33 -5.72 1.91
N TYR A 223 -0.98 -5.92 1.82
CA TYR A 223 -1.63 -6.79 0.85
C TYR A 223 -2.87 -6.08 0.27
N PRO A 224 -3.01 -5.98 -1.07
CA PRO A 224 -2.25 -6.66 -2.14
C PRO A 224 -1.15 -5.81 -2.80
N VAL A 225 -0.46 -4.93 -2.10
CA VAL A 225 0.60 -4.11 -2.70
C VAL A 225 1.60 -4.97 -3.48
N ASN A 226 2.05 -4.48 -4.65
CA ASN A 226 2.93 -5.22 -5.56
C ASN A 226 4.14 -4.41 -6.05
N ASP A 227 4.58 -3.43 -5.28
CA ASP A 227 5.68 -2.52 -5.59
C ASP A 227 7.05 -2.98 -5.09
N TYR A 228 7.17 -4.21 -4.63
CA TYR A 228 8.42 -4.80 -4.14
C TYR A 228 8.91 -5.93 -5.06
N GLY A 229 10.22 -6.21 -5.05
CA GLY A 229 10.89 -7.03 -6.06
C GLY A 229 10.30 -8.43 -6.28
N GLN A 230 9.75 -9.08 -5.23
CA GLN A 230 9.12 -10.40 -5.35
C GLN A 230 7.76 -10.38 -6.04
N ALA A 231 7.08 -9.23 -6.03
CA ALA A 231 5.75 -9.02 -6.63
C ALA A 231 5.81 -8.21 -7.93
N GLU A 232 6.98 -7.70 -8.33
CA GLU A 232 7.15 -6.86 -9.51
C GLU A 232 6.59 -7.54 -10.78
N GLY A 233 5.77 -6.79 -11.52
CA GLY A 233 5.12 -7.27 -12.74
C GLY A 233 3.99 -8.28 -12.54
N ARG A 234 3.54 -8.51 -11.31
CA ARG A 234 2.48 -9.47 -10.96
C ARG A 234 1.24 -8.78 -10.43
N LEU A 235 0.09 -9.42 -10.66
CA LEU A 235 -1.16 -9.08 -9.98
C LEU A 235 -1.35 -10.03 -8.79
N LEU A 236 -1.67 -9.49 -7.62
CA LEU A 236 -1.95 -10.28 -6.43
C LEU A 236 -3.47 -10.44 -6.29
N LEU A 237 -4.03 -11.45 -6.93
CA LEU A 237 -5.48 -11.69 -7.05
C LEU A 237 -5.98 -12.85 -6.19
N ALA A 238 -5.17 -13.35 -5.25
CA ALA A 238 -5.63 -14.33 -4.28
C ALA A 238 -6.64 -13.72 -3.30
N PRO A 239 -7.43 -14.54 -2.63
CA PRO A 239 -8.29 -14.06 -1.57
C PRO A 239 -7.47 -13.35 -0.46
N TYR A 240 -8.11 -12.39 0.20
CA TYR A 240 -7.57 -11.85 1.45
C TYR A 240 -7.63 -12.97 2.50
N ASP A 241 -6.48 -13.37 3.03
CA ASP A 241 -6.40 -14.54 3.92
C ASP A 241 -5.25 -14.41 4.92
N ALA A 242 -5.09 -15.42 5.78
CA ALA A 242 -4.05 -15.50 6.79
C ALA A 242 -4.06 -14.32 7.81
N ARG A 243 -5.24 -13.73 8.03
CA ARG A 243 -5.52 -12.80 9.13
C ARG A 243 -6.44 -13.51 10.11
N GLU A 244 -5.98 -13.64 11.36
CA GLU A 244 -6.66 -14.49 12.34
C GLU A 244 -7.99 -13.88 12.79
N PRO A 245 -9.08 -14.64 12.89
CA PRO A 245 -10.32 -14.19 13.51
C PRO A 245 -10.11 -13.72 14.95
N GLY A 246 -10.76 -12.62 15.33
CA GLY A 246 -10.60 -12.00 16.65
C GLY A 246 -9.66 -10.79 16.67
N LEU A 247 -8.96 -10.50 15.58
CA LEU A 247 -8.08 -9.34 15.46
C LEU A 247 -8.80 -8.02 15.77
N HIS A 248 -10.08 -7.87 15.43
CA HIS A 248 -10.88 -6.68 15.74
C HIS A 248 -10.84 -6.27 17.22
N ARG A 249 -10.61 -7.22 18.14
CA ARG A 249 -10.52 -6.95 19.59
C ARG A 249 -9.18 -6.33 19.98
N GLN A 250 -8.14 -6.56 19.20
CA GLN A 250 -6.76 -6.16 19.50
C GLN A 250 -6.30 -4.93 18.73
N LEU A 251 -7.01 -4.56 17.68
CA LEU A 251 -6.65 -3.46 16.80
C LEU A 251 -7.50 -2.21 17.07
N SER A 252 -6.96 -1.02 16.76
CA SER A 252 -7.73 0.23 16.67
C SER A 252 -8.33 0.43 15.27
N GLY A 253 -7.77 -0.22 14.25
CA GLY A 253 -8.24 -0.20 12.88
C GLY A 253 -7.38 -1.05 11.95
N LEU A 254 -7.81 -1.13 10.70
CA LEU A 254 -7.15 -1.88 9.62
C LEU A 254 -7.32 -1.14 8.30
N VAL A 255 -6.22 -0.92 7.58
CA VAL A 255 -6.23 -0.49 6.18
C VAL A 255 -5.36 -1.40 5.35
N LEU A 256 -5.74 -1.59 4.10
CA LEU A 256 -5.00 -2.36 3.11
C LEU A 256 -4.25 -1.41 2.18
N ASN A 257 -3.00 -1.74 1.85
CA ASN A 257 -2.21 -1.06 0.83
C ASN A 257 -2.40 -1.80 -0.51
N PRO A 258 -2.99 -1.17 -1.54
CA PRO A 258 -3.37 -1.82 -2.78
C PRO A 258 -2.21 -1.90 -3.78
N MET A 259 -2.45 -2.57 -4.92
CA MET A 259 -1.56 -2.57 -6.08
C MET A 259 -1.61 -1.23 -6.83
N ASN A 260 -0.58 -0.97 -7.66
CA ASN A 260 -0.60 0.10 -8.68
C ASN A 260 -1.82 -0.01 -9.62
N GLN A 261 -2.35 -1.22 -9.82
CA GLN A 261 -3.50 -1.49 -10.68
C GLN A 261 -4.79 -1.37 -9.86
N ALA A 262 -5.42 -0.21 -9.91
CA ALA A 262 -6.61 0.11 -9.13
C ALA A 262 -7.73 -0.93 -9.30
N ALA A 263 -8.12 -1.23 -10.53
CA ALA A 263 -9.20 -2.18 -10.81
C ALA A 263 -8.89 -3.60 -10.29
N ALA A 264 -7.66 -4.07 -10.44
CA ALA A 264 -7.24 -5.40 -9.96
C ALA A 264 -7.24 -5.49 -8.43
N SER A 265 -6.92 -4.39 -7.75
CA SER A 265 -6.91 -4.31 -6.28
C SER A 265 -8.28 -4.61 -5.65
N LYS A 266 -9.38 -4.34 -6.37
CA LYS A 266 -10.74 -4.57 -5.88
C LYS A 266 -10.99 -6.02 -5.44
N VAL A 267 -10.26 -6.99 -5.98
CA VAL A 267 -10.39 -8.42 -5.61
C VAL A 267 -10.03 -8.64 -4.14
N ALA A 268 -8.84 -8.23 -3.75
CA ALA A 268 -8.37 -8.38 -2.37
C ALA A 268 -9.07 -7.40 -1.41
N LEU A 269 -9.33 -6.17 -1.88
CA LEU A 269 -10.02 -5.14 -1.09
C LEU A 269 -11.44 -5.56 -0.72
N PHE A 270 -12.16 -6.27 -1.61
CA PHE A 270 -13.46 -6.87 -1.29
C PHE A 270 -13.35 -7.86 -0.13
N GLY A 271 -12.32 -8.72 -0.17
CA GLY A 271 -12.05 -9.67 0.90
C GLY A 271 -11.70 -9.01 2.22
N GLY A 272 -10.84 -7.99 2.18
CA GLY A 272 -10.48 -7.22 3.37
C GLY A 272 -11.66 -6.47 4.00
N ALA A 273 -12.60 -5.97 3.16
CA ALA A 273 -13.81 -5.35 3.64
C ALA A 273 -14.71 -6.35 4.40
N ASP A 274 -14.95 -7.53 3.83
CA ASP A 274 -15.74 -8.58 4.46
C ASP A 274 -15.11 -9.06 5.77
N PHE A 275 -13.79 -9.30 5.78
CA PHE A 275 -13.04 -9.64 6.99
C PHE A 275 -13.17 -8.56 8.08
N ALA A 276 -13.02 -7.29 7.73
CA ALA A 276 -13.09 -6.19 8.70
C ALA A 276 -14.47 -6.06 9.37
N TRP A 277 -15.54 -6.45 8.69
CA TRP A 277 -16.90 -6.43 9.20
C TRP A 277 -17.29 -7.68 10.02
N ASN A 278 -16.75 -8.85 9.65
CA ASN A 278 -17.12 -10.12 10.28
C ASN A 278 -15.97 -11.14 10.21
N ASP A 279 -14.88 -10.85 10.89
CA ASP A 279 -13.69 -11.72 10.89
C ASP A 279 -13.96 -13.13 11.40
N THR A 280 -14.90 -13.30 12.33
CA THR A 280 -15.25 -14.62 12.91
C THR A 280 -16.10 -15.49 11.98
N GLY A 281 -16.85 -14.89 11.06
CA GLY A 281 -17.65 -15.58 10.06
C GLY A 281 -17.03 -15.53 8.67
N TYR A 282 -15.84 -14.94 8.53
CA TYR A 282 -15.13 -14.79 7.28
C TYR A 282 -14.70 -16.13 6.69
N ASP A 283 -14.92 -16.30 5.38
CA ASP A 283 -14.43 -17.42 4.58
C ASP A 283 -13.77 -16.87 3.32
N ALA A 284 -12.45 -16.96 3.26
CA ALA A 284 -11.64 -16.39 2.20
C ALA A 284 -12.06 -16.87 0.80
N THR A 285 -12.35 -18.17 0.63
CA THR A 285 -12.75 -18.75 -0.66
C THR A 285 -14.15 -18.28 -1.10
N ARG A 286 -15.11 -18.28 -0.18
CA ARG A 286 -16.48 -17.83 -0.45
C ARG A 286 -16.52 -16.35 -0.79
N THR A 287 -15.77 -15.54 -0.05
CA THR A 287 -15.68 -14.10 -0.27
C THR A 287 -14.97 -13.78 -1.58
N TRP A 288 -13.92 -14.51 -1.93
CA TRP A 288 -13.24 -14.37 -3.22
C TRP A 288 -14.14 -14.66 -4.42
N GLN A 289 -14.99 -15.70 -4.32
CA GLN A 289 -16.02 -15.97 -5.31
C GLN A 289 -17.08 -14.87 -5.35
N ALA A 290 -17.44 -14.28 -4.20
CA ALA A 290 -18.35 -13.15 -4.14
C ALA A 290 -17.75 -11.90 -4.79
N ALA A 291 -16.45 -11.62 -4.60
CA ALA A 291 -15.73 -10.56 -5.29
C ALA A 291 -15.80 -10.70 -6.82
N ALA A 292 -15.58 -11.91 -7.34
CA ALA A 292 -15.71 -12.18 -8.78
C ALA A 292 -17.14 -11.91 -9.29
N ARG A 293 -18.17 -12.27 -8.51
CA ARG A 293 -19.58 -11.98 -8.85
C ARG A 293 -19.85 -10.48 -8.84
N HIS A 294 -19.40 -9.76 -7.81
CA HIS A 294 -19.55 -8.32 -7.71
C HIS A 294 -18.93 -7.60 -8.92
N LEU A 295 -17.70 -7.92 -9.24
CA LEU A 295 -16.97 -7.32 -10.35
C LEU A 295 -17.60 -7.68 -11.72
N ALA A 296 -18.14 -8.89 -11.88
CA ALA A 296 -18.81 -9.30 -13.11
C ALA A 296 -20.10 -8.49 -13.36
N VAL A 297 -20.82 -8.09 -12.31
CA VAL A 297 -22.06 -7.30 -12.42
C VAL A 297 -21.75 -5.82 -12.63
N SER A 298 -20.74 -5.31 -11.97
CA SER A 298 -20.34 -3.89 -12.02
C SER A 298 -19.61 -3.52 -13.31
N ALA A 299 -19.23 -4.48 -14.15
CA ALA A 299 -18.52 -4.22 -15.40
C ALA A 299 -19.41 -3.48 -16.41
N PRO A 300 -18.91 -2.40 -17.06
CA PRO A 300 -19.67 -1.66 -18.08
C PRO A 300 -20.18 -2.59 -19.20
N GLY A 301 -21.45 -2.45 -19.57
CA GLY A 301 -22.07 -3.24 -20.65
C GLY A 301 -22.51 -4.66 -20.27
N THR A 302 -22.39 -5.05 -19.01
CA THR A 302 -22.88 -6.34 -18.52
C THR A 302 -24.41 -6.38 -18.56
N ARG A 303 -24.99 -7.38 -19.26
CA ARG A 303 -26.43 -7.60 -19.27
C ARG A 303 -26.84 -8.51 -18.11
N PRO A 304 -27.95 -8.20 -17.41
CA PRO A 304 -28.50 -9.12 -16.40
C PRO A 304 -28.68 -10.53 -16.99
N GLY A 305 -28.22 -11.57 -16.28
CA GLY A 305 -28.36 -12.98 -16.67
C GLY A 305 -27.17 -13.58 -17.45
N ARG A 306 -26.14 -12.82 -17.83
CA ARG A 306 -24.88 -13.35 -18.43
C ARG A 306 -23.68 -13.40 -17.49
N SER A 307 -23.87 -13.17 -16.21
CA SER A 307 -22.80 -13.05 -15.22
C SER A 307 -22.02 -14.35 -14.99
N ASP A 308 -22.64 -15.53 -15.10
CA ASP A 308 -21.98 -16.80 -14.74
C ASP A 308 -20.76 -17.15 -15.61
N GLY A 309 -20.81 -16.85 -16.91
CA GLY A 309 -19.66 -17.02 -17.80
C GLY A 309 -18.51 -16.09 -17.43
N THR A 310 -18.83 -14.81 -17.17
CA THR A 310 -17.87 -13.82 -16.75
C THR A 310 -17.24 -14.15 -15.39
N VAL A 311 -18.06 -14.57 -14.41
CA VAL A 311 -17.58 -15.01 -13.09
C VAL A 311 -16.59 -16.17 -13.22
N ARG A 312 -16.91 -17.20 -14.01
CA ARG A 312 -15.99 -18.32 -14.25
C ARG A 312 -14.68 -17.87 -14.90
N SER A 313 -14.76 -16.96 -15.87
CA SER A 313 -13.55 -16.42 -16.51
C SER A 313 -12.71 -15.60 -15.56
N LEU A 314 -13.33 -14.77 -14.71
CA LEU A 314 -12.62 -14.00 -13.68
C LEU A 314 -11.93 -14.92 -12.66
N LEU A 315 -12.64 -15.93 -12.14
CA LEU A 315 -12.06 -16.87 -11.18
C LEU A 315 -10.91 -17.66 -11.78
N ALA A 316 -11.03 -18.11 -13.04
CA ALA A 316 -9.93 -18.77 -13.75
C ALA A 316 -8.73 -17.84 -13.93
N PHE A 317 -8.97 -16.57 -14.25
CA PHE A 317 -7.90 -15.57 -14.35
C PHE A 317 -7.26 -15.31 -12.99
N PHE A 318 -8.05 -15.09 -11.94
CA PHE A 318 -7.53 -14.87 -10.59
C PHE A 318 -6.67 -16.04 -10.12
N ASP A 319 -7.10 -17.28 -10.40
CA ASP A 319 -6.37 -18.49 -10.04
C ASP A 319 -4.97 -18.55 -10.67
N THR A 320 -4.79 -18.01 -11.89
CA THR A 320 -3.46 -17.92 -12.53
C THR A 320 -2.49 -17.00 -11.80
N GLN A 321 -2.97 -16.15 -10.90
CA GLN A 321 -2.17 -15.17 -10.15
C GLN A 321 -2.00 -15.54 -8.67
N HIS A 322 -2.45 -16.73 -8.25
CA HIS A 322 -2.33 -17.22 -6.88
C HIS A 322 -0.88 -17.52 -6.46
N LEU A 323 -0.07 -18.01 -7.38
CA LEU A 323 1.23 -18.61 -7.09
C LEU A 323 2.39 -17.59 -6.98
N ALA A 324 2.11 -16.37 -6.61
CA ALA A 324 3.16 -15.39 -6.37
C ALA A 324 3.86 -15.68 -5.04
N PRO A 325 5.12 -16.14 -5.02
CA PRO A 325 5.87 -16.21 -3.78
C PRO A 325 6.13 -14.81 -3.26
N THR A 326 6.02 -14.61 -1.95
CA THR A 326 6.38 -13.36 -1.30
C THR A 326 7.79 -13.42 -0.77
N PHE A 327 8.00 -14.10 0.32
CA PHE A 327 9.31 -14.25 0.93
C PHE A 327 9.67 -15.74 1.00
N GLY A 328 10.84 -16.10 0.46
CA GLY A 328 11.33 -17.48 0.47
C GLY A 328 10.63 -18.37 -0.58
N ALA A 329 10.55 -19.66 -0.29
CA ALA A 329 10.01 -20.68 -1.19
C ALA A 329 8.49 -20.87 -1.07
N GLU A 330 7.89 -20.38 -0.01
CA GLU A 330 6.47 -20.55 0.25
C GLU A 330 5.64 -19.52 -0.54
N PRO A 331 4.54 -19.94 -1.18
CA PRO A 331 3.61 -19.02 -1.77
C PRO A 331 3.01 -18.13 -0.68
N TRP A 332 2.94 -16.83 -0.94
CA TRP A 332 2.23 -15.89 -0.06
C TRP A 332 0.75 -16.28 0.15
N GLN A 333 0.18 -16.96 -0.82
CA GLN A 333 -1.25 -17.23 -0.89
C GLN A 333 -1.55 -18.66 -0.49
N PRO A 334 -2.01 -18.90 0.73
CA PRO A 334 -2.20 -20.23 1.29
C PRO A 334 -3.31 -21.05 0.59
N GLN A 335 -4.15 -20.41 -0.23
CA GLN A 335 -5.21 -21.09 -0.98
C GLN A 335 -4.70 -21.83 -2.23
N ALA A 336 -3.58 -21.40 -2.80
CA ALA A 336 -3.03 -22.01 -4.01
C ALA A 336 -2.80 -23.54 -3.92
N PRO A 337 -2.29 -24.08 -2.79
CA PRO A 337 -2.10 -25.51 -2.63
C PRO A 337 -3.40 -26.31 -2.54
N ASN A 338 -4.51 -25.65 -2.22
CA ASN A 338 -5.81 -26.28 -1.98
C ASN A 338 -6.77 -26.16 -3.17
N SER A 339 -6.32 -25.57 -4.28
CA SER A 339 -7.13 -25.56 -5.50
C SER A 339 -7.40 -27.00 -5.94
N PRO A 340 -8.66 -27.39 -6.23
CA PRO A 340 -8.99 -28.77 -6.58
C PRO A 340 -8.21 -29.18 -7.83
N PRO A 341 -7.67 -30.43 -7.89
CA PRO A 341 -7.02 -30.96 -9.07
C PRO A 341 -8.04 -30.93 -10.24
N GLY A 342 -7.78 -30.07 -11.23
CA GLY A 342 -8.69 -29.85 -12.37
C GLY A 342 -8.98 -28.37 -12.66
N SER A 343 -8.62 -27.43 -11.79
CA SER A 343 -8.68 -25.98 -12.08
C SER A 343 -7.51 -25.51 -12.98
N THR A 344 -6.48 -26.33 -13.15
CA THR A 344 -5.55 -26.17 -14.26
C THR A 344 -6.30 -26.48 -15.54
N GLY A 345 -6.90 -25.45 -16.14
CA GLY A 345 -7.65 -25.58 -17.37
C GLY A 345 -6.86 -26.37 -18.39
N SER A 346 -7.26 -27.61 -18.60
CA SER A 346 -6.91 -28.32 -19.81
C SER A 346 -7.45 -27.48 -20.95
N VAL A 347 -6.59 -26.70 -21.59
CA VAL A 347 -6.84 -26.14 -22.89
C VAL A 347 -7.24 -27.35 -23.74
N PRO A 348 -8.48 -27.41 -24.29
CA PRO A 348 -8.85 -28.53 -25.14
C PRO A 348 -7.82 -28.60 -26.24
N PRO A 349 -7.35 -29.81 -26.63
CA PRO A 349 -6.36 -29.93 -27.69
C PRO A 349 -6.95 -29.34 -28.95
N GLY A 350 -6.45 -28.16 -29.31
CA GLY A 350 -6.77 -27.49 -30.56
C GLY A 350 -6.45 -28.48 -31.68
N ARG A 351 -7.38 -28.65 -32.62
CA ARG A 351 -7.23 -29.43 -33.83
C ARG A 351 -5.85 -29.20 -34.41
N ARG A 352 -5.11 -30.29 -34.63
CA ARG A 352 -3.79 -30.28 -35.28
C ARG A 352 -3.94 -29.66 -36.67
N GLY A 353 -3.58 -28.38 -36.77
CA GLY A 353 -3.25 -27.74 -38.03
C GLY A 353 -1.84 -28.17 -38.42
N THR A 354 -1.71 -28.71 -39.61
CA THR A 354 -0.50 -29.25 -40.21
C THR A 354 0.66 -28.26 -40.27
N SER A 355 1.85 -28.75 -39.86
CA SER A 355 3.18 -28.38 -40.33
C SER A 355 3.58 -26.87 -40.32
N GLY A 356 4.17 -26.45 -39.20
CA GLY A 356 5.13 -25.33 -39.14
C GLY A 356 6.41 -25.84 -38.48
N ARG A 357 7.52 -25.87 -39.24
CA ARG A 357 8.85 -26.25 -38.76
C ARG A 357 9.30 -25.30 -37.66
N PRO A 358 9.96 -25.80 -36.58
CA PRO A 358 10.56 -24.90 -35.56
C PRO A 358 11.70 -24.11 -36.17
N CYS A 359 11.72 -22.81 -35.86
CA CYS A 359 12.82 -21.91 -36.23
C CYS A 359 14.11 -22.34 -35.52
N ALA A 360 15.09 -22.80 -36.28
CA ALA A 360 16.35 -23.38 -35.78
C ALA A 360 17.39 -22.35 -35.29
N ILE A 361 16.99 -21.12 -34.94
CA ILE A 361 17.93 -20.02 -34.61
C ILE A 361 18.12 -19.84 -33.09
N CYS A 362 17.28 -20.42 -32.25
CA CYS A 362 17.39 -20.25 -30.79
C CYS A 362 18.19 -21.34 -30.05
N ALA A 363 18.80 -22.30 -30.73
CA ALA A 363 19.43 -23.46 -30.12
C ALA A 363 20.97 -23.40 -29.99
N ARG A 364 21.64 -22.31 -30.30
CA ARG A 364 23.09 -22.22 -30.20
C ARG A 364 23.58 -20.89 -29.66
N THR A 365 23.47 -20.66 -28.37
CA THR A 365 24.41 -19.81 -27.60
C THR A 365 24.39 -20.21 -26.14
N PRO A 366 25.42 -20.93 -25.61
CA PRO A 366 25.61 -21.11 -24.18
C PRO A 366 26.26 -19.83 -23.64
N GLY A 367 25.64 -19.15 -22.68
CA GLY A 367 26.33 -18.12 -21.94
C GLY A 367 25.59 -16.87 -21.54
N CYS A 368 24.27 -16.83 -21.45
CA CYS A 368 23.55 -15.62 -20.99
C CYS A 368 22.58 -15.88 -19.82
N TRP A 369 23.06 -16.51 -18.75
CA TRP A 369 22.39 -16.47 -17.46
C TRP A 369 23.41 -16.03 -16.41
N PRO A 370 23.22 -14.88 -15.74
CA PRO A 370 24.04 -14.57 -14.57
C PRO A 370 23.67 -15.54 -13.44
N ARG A 371 24.67 -16.19 -12.86
CA ARG A 371 24.51 -17.02 -11.66
C ARG A 371 24.02 -16.14 -10.51
N PRO A 372 23.05 -16.58 -9.70
CA PRO A 372 22.72 -15.89 -8.46
C PRO A 372 23.92 -15.95 -7.49
N PRO A 373 24.18 -14.87 -6.74
CA PRO A 373 25.20 -14.92 -5.70
C PRO A 373 24.75 -15.84 -4.59
N SER A 374 25.70 -16.65 -4.09
CA SER A 374 25.52 -17.57 -2.97
C SER A 374 25.11 -16.82 -1.71
N ALA A 375 24.05 -17.28 -1.08
CA ALA A 375 23.58 -16.80 0.22
C ALA A 375 24.63 -17.04 1.31
N SER A 376 25.11 -15.97 1.94
CA SER A 376 25.75 -16.03 3.24
C SER A 376 25.57 -14.72 3.99
N GLY A 377 24.76 -14.73 5.03
CA GLY A 377 24.76 -13.79 6.13
C GLY A 377 23.63 -12.76 6.18
N PRO A 378 23.06 -12.48 7.36
CA PRO A 378 21.97 -11.56 7.56
C PRO A 378 22.48 -10.12 7.66
N GLY A 379 21.99 -9.26 6.79
CA GLY A 379 22.24 -7.83 6.85
C GLY A 379 21.51 -7.13 5.72
N TRP A 380 20.40 -6.54 6.02
CA TRP A 380 19.68 -5.68 5.11
C TRP A 380 20.42 -4.35 4.94
N PRO A 381 20.59 -3.84 3.72
CA PRO A 381 21.13 -2.50 3.52
C PRO A 381 20.11 -1.47 3.93
N THR A 382 20.49 -0.58 4.82
CA THR A 382 19.82 0.68 5.12
C THR A 382 19.65 1.52 3.86
N GLY A 383 18.57 2.24 3.76
CA GLY A 383 17.94 3.04 2.68
C GLY A 383 18.74 3.80 1.64
N ASP A 384 20.06 3.75 1.59
CA ASP A 384 20.85 4.60 0.67
C ASP A 384 21.30 3.93 -0.64
N SER A 385 21.00 2.66 -0.87
CA SER A 385 21.51 1.93 -2.06
C SER A 385 20.63 2.04 -3.33
N TRP A 386 19.51 2.73 -3.29
CA TRP A 386 18.55 2.78 -4.41
C TRP A 386 18.78 3.93 -5.41
N ARG A 387 19.74 4.84 -5.16
CA ARG A 387 19.92 6.04 -6.00
C ARG A 387 20.94 5.93 -7.13
N THR A 388 21.63 4.82 -7.39
CA THR A 388 22.73 4.79 -8.37
C THR A 388 22.67 3.71 -9.45
N ALA A 389 21.55 3.08 -9.73
CA ALA A 389 21.42 2.22 -10.90
C ALA A 389 20.71 2.96 -12.04
N ARG A 390 21.46 3.72 -12.86
CA ARG A 390 20.99 4.13 -14.19
C ARG A 390 20.97 2.91 -15.11
N PRO A 391 19.88 2.62 -15.85
CA PRO A 391 19.89 1.57 -16.86
C PRO A 391 20.78 2.03 -18.02
N GLY A 392 21.88 1.36 -18.23
CA GLY A 392 22.67 1.47 -19.45
C GLY A 392 21.88 0.92 -20.63
N SER A 393 21.41 1.80 -21.50
CA SER A 393 20.73 1.45 -22.73
C SER A 393 21.69 0.70 -23.67
N ARG A 394 21.54 -0.61 -23.80
CA ARG A 394 22.00 -1.35 -24.98
C ARG A 394 20.78 -1.72 -25.83
N ARG A 395 20.55 -0.93 -26.85
CA ARG A 395 19.58 -1.23 -27.91
C ARG A 395 20.09 -2.40 -28.75
N CYS A 396 19.42 -3.54 -28.69
CA CYS A 396 19.49 -4.53 -29.75
C CYS A 396 18.58 -4.08 -30.90
N ARG A 397 19.17 -3.71 -32.03
CA ARG A 397 18.45 -3.46 -33.30
C ARG A 397 18.18 -4.82 -33.95
N CYS A 398 16.93 -5.25 -34.03
CA CYS A 398 16.49 -6.19 -35.03
C CYS A 398 15.95 -5.37 -36.21
N GLY A 399 16.68 -5.32 -37.32
CA GLY A 399 16.21 -4.78 -38.57
C GLY A 399 15.27 -5.76 -39.27
N GLY A 400 14.05 -5.32 -39.54
CA GLY A 400 13.09 -5.99 -40.37
C GLY A 400 12.29 -4.95 -41.12
N ALA A 401 12.62 -4.75 -42.38
CA ALA A 401 11.91 -3.87 -43.33
C ALA A 401 10.50 -4.46 -43.56
N LEU A 402 9.47 -3.63 -43.36
CA LEU A 402 8.17 -3.85 -43.98
C LEU A 402 7.74 -2.59 -44.72
N SER A 403 7.46 -2.80 -45.99
CA SER A 403 7.06 -1.88 -47.03
C SER A 403 5.76 -1.13 -46.71
N SER A 404 5.77 0.13 -47.06
CA SER A 404 4.65 1.05 -47.12
C SER A 404 3.66 0.69 -48.24
N ALA A 405 2.36 0.71 -47.93
CA ALA A 405 1.32 0.98 -48.91
C ALA A 405 0.20 1.80 -48.28
N PRO A 406 -0.34 2.84 -48.97
CA PRO A 406 -1.30 3.77 -48.41
C PRO A 406 -2.72 3.32 -48.60
N TRP A 407 -3.62 3.57 -47.65
CA TRP A 407 -5.06 3.55 -47.84
C TRP A 407 -5.64 4.95 -47.71
N THR A 408 -6.13 5.47 -48.78
CA THR A 408 -7.08 6.58 -48.88
C THR A 408 -8.50 6.09 -48.71
N ARG A 409 -9.23 6.73 -47.91
CA ARG A 409 -10.61 7.25 -47.73
C ARG A 409 -11.11 7.06 -46.33
#